data_4ba516787faa7f0716853db92a9afcfc
#
_entry.id   4ba516787faa7f0716853db92a9afcfc
#
_cell.length_a   1.000
_cell.length_b   1.000
_cell.length_c   1.000
_cell.angle_alpha   90.00
_cell.angle_beta   90.00
_cell.angle_gamma   90.00
#
_symmetry.space_group_name_H-M   'P 1'
#
loop_
_entity.id
_entity.type
_entity.pdbx_description
1 polymer ?
#
loop_
_entity_poly.entity_id
_entity_poly.type
_entity_poly.pdbx_seq_one_letter_code
_entity_poly.pdbx_strand_id
1 'polypeptide(L)'
;MADSCCSLLLHYMGDQLRVVRQRADIYFRMGNCEKTAVILRSVMDSVDERNLIETRNQLNELNAHYQIDRLRQEQQQDKEHTIYAFFTLVIVCMLLLVAVVVFFMHRIHKKNAQLLVVLDRSNESTRMKDSFVKHISHELRTPLHIITGFSQVMANPDYSLSTEARKDVVKRITDNTQLITSLINELLELSDEESRHNYAPDDGINVKRVCDEMIRQLEQADKGRLQVYYRIDVDDDFMIHNNLVGLKKILWHLGNNSLKFTESGSVGCHTKLSTDKKWVEFHMSDTGIGIPEELRERIFEKFYKIDPFKKGLGLGLSVARHIAEQMGGTLAFDREYEGPGTCFVINKVRCILS
;
A
#
# COMPACT_ATOMS: atom_id res chain seq x y z
N MET A 1 3.17 -98.97 -70.72
CA MET A 1 1.82 -98.71 -70.15
C MET A 1 1.93 -98.07 -68.76
N ALA A 2 2.70 -98.68 -67.84
CA ALA A 2 2.82 -98.09 -66.49
C ALA A 2 3.39 -96.65 -66.44
N ASP A 3 4.40 -96.29 -67.29
CA ASP A 3 4.95 -95.00 -67.37
C ASP A 3 4.02 -93.93 -67.98
N SER A 4 3.14 -94.32 -68.93
CA SER A 4 2.15 -93.43 -69.55
C SER A 4 1.03 -93.04 -68.57
N CYS A 5 0.55 -94.02 -67.79
CA CYS A 5 -0.44 -93.72 -66.73
C CYS A 5 0.13 -92.87 -65.63
N CYS A 6 1.44 -92.99 -65.32
CA CYS A 6 2.11 -92.16 -64.29
C CYS A 6 2.28 -90.73 -64.73
N SER A 7 2.60 -90.48 -66.04
CA SER A 7 2.76 -89.10 -66.53
C SER A 7 1.43 -88.32 -66.60
N LEU A 8 0.31 -88.94 -66.82
CA LEU A 8 -0.99 -88.28 -66.83
C LEU A 8 -1.50 -87.95 -65.42
N LEU A 9 -1.16 -88.74 -64.44
CA LEU A 9 -1.55 -88.54 -63.05
C LEU A 9 -0.62 -87.64 -62.25
N LEU A 10 0.61 -87.42 -62.73
CA LEU A 10 1.56 -86.42 -62.18
C LEU A 10 1.02 -84.97 -62.24
N HIS A 11 -0.03 -84.79 -63.06
CA HIS A 11 -0.65 -83.50 -63.19
C HIS A 11 -1.67 -83.14 -62.09
N TYR A 12 -2.18 -84.16 -61.35
CA TYR A 12 -3.13 -83.98 -60.24
C TYR A 12 -2.42 -84.09 -58.88
N MET A 13 -2.30 -83.02 -58.21
CA MET A 13 -1.51 -82.89 -56.96
C MET A 13 -1.93 -83.79 -55.77
N GLY A 14 -3.06 -84.48 -55.85
CA GLY A 14 -3.54 -85.37 -54.77
C GLY A 14 -3.13 -86.84 -54.85
N ASP A 15 -2.82 -87.32 -56.06
CA ASP A 15 -2.68 -88.79 -56.33
C ASP A 15 -1.29 -89.25 -56.69
N GLN A 16 -0.27 -88.32 -56.67
CA GLN A 16 1.09 -88.66 -57.09
C GLN A 16 1.71 -89.77 -56.24
N LEU A 17 1.53 -89.69 -54.95
CA LEU A 17 2.00 -90.75 -54.04
C LEU A 17 1.39 -92.08 -54.30
N ARG A 18 0.11 -92.08 -54.67
CA ARG A 18 -0.65 -93.31 -54.96
C ARG A 18 -0.18 -94.01 -56.22
N VAL A 19 0.01 -93.21 -57.25
CA VAL A 19 0.49 -93.75 -58.57
C VAL A 19 1.93 -94.18 -58.51
N VAL A 20 2.77 -93.47 -57.88
CA VAL A 20 4.18 -93.86 -57.76
C VAL A 20 4.31 -95.06 -56.86
N ARG A 21 3.53 -95.18 -55.80
CA ARG A 21 3.45 -96.39 -54.96
C ARG A 21 2.97 -97.60 -55.75
N GLN A 22 1.92 -97.48 -56.60
CA GLN A 22 1.50 -98.53 -57.47
C GLN A 22 2.57 -98.96 -58.49
N ARG A 23 3.30 -97.99 -59.05
CA ARG A 23 4.42 -98.26 -59.96
C ARG A 23 5.57 -98.96 -59.26
N ALA A 24 5.88 -98.56 -58.06
CA ALA A 24 6.90 -99.18 -57.20
C ALA A 24 6.45 -100.64 -56.88
N ASP A 25 5.15 -100.90 -56.56
CA ASP A 25 4.60 -102.22 -56.26
C ASP A 25 4.64 -103.12 -57.44
N ILE A 26 4.39 -102.63 -58.66
CA ILE A 26 4.51 -103.37 -59.91
C ILE A 26 5.94 -103.84 -60.13
N TYR A 27 6.95 -102.96 -60.01
CA TYR A 27 8.37 -103.31 -60.15
C TYR A 27 8.83 -104.30 -59.06
N PHE A 28 8.34 -104.10 -57.85
CA PHE A 28 8.62 -105.01 -56.75
C PHE A 28 8.10 -106.44 -57.05
N ARG A 29 6.82 -106.62 -57.54
CA ARG A 29 6.25 -107.89 -57.95
C ARG A 29 6.93 -108.56 -59.16
N MET A 30 7.61 -107.68 -59.97
CA MET A 30 8.41 -108.15 -61.08
C MET A 30 9.83 -108.60 -60.70
N GLY A 31 10.20 -108.49 -59.41
CA GLY A 31 11.51 -108.88 -58.88
C GLY A 31 12.60 -107.85 -59.13
N ASN A 32 12.27 -106.63 -59.58
CA ASN A 32 13.24 -105.59 -59.89
C ASN A 32 13.35 -104.62 -58.72
N CYS A 33 14.06 -105.03 -57.67
CA CYS A 33 14.23 -104.28 -56.42
C CYS A 33 14.99 -102.96 -56.60
N GLU A 34 15.91 -102.89 -57.55
CA GLU A 34 16.72 -101.73 -57.82
C GLU A 34 15.83 -100.56 -58.33
N LYS A 35 14.99 -100.81 -59.32
CA LYS A 35 14.05 -99.78 -59.83
C LYS A 35 13.02 -99.38 -58.80
N THR A 36 12.57 -100.31 -57.97
CA THR A 36 11.64 -100.00 -56.86
C THR A 36 12.30 -99.06 -55.86
N ALA A 37 13.52 -99.32 -55.49
CA ALA A 37 14.29 -98.42 -54.55
C ALA A 37 14.53 -97.05 -55.12
N VAL A 38 14.89 -96.90 -56.39
CA VAL A 38 15.07 -95.61 -57.05
C VAL A 38 13.77 -94.77 -57.09
N ILE A 39 12.65 -95.43 -57.40
CA ILE A 39 11.34 -94.76 -57.42
C ILE A 39 10.90 -94.36 -56.06
N LEU A 40 11.03 -95.16 -55.02
CA LEU A 40 10.71 -94.82 -53.65
C LEU A 40 11.59 -93.69 -53.13
N ARG A 41 12.89 -93.72 -53.49
CA ARG A 41 13.81 -92.63 -53.08
C ARG A 41 13.43 -91.33 -53.75
N SER A 42 13.12 -91.30 -55.07
CA SER A 42 12.70 -90.07 -55.76
C SER A 42 11.41 -89.46 -55.19
N VAL A 43 10.49 -90.36 -54.74
CA VAL A 43 9.25 -89.92 -54.04
C VAL A 43 9.56 -89.28 -52.69
N MET A 44 10.41 -89.95 -51.90
CA MET A 44 10.82 -89.41 -50.61
C MET A 44 11.45 -88.05 -50.74
N ASP A 45 12.41 -87.94 -51.67
CA ASP A 45 13.12 -86.65 -51.92
C ASP A 45 12.12 -85.55 -52.36
N SER A 46 11.08 -85.91 -53.21
CA SER A 46 10.07 -84.94 -53.67
C SER A 46 9.04 -84.57 -52.58
N VAL A 47 8.74 -85.48 -51.65
CA VAL A 47 7.87 -85.21 -50.50
C VAL A 47 8.57 -84.31 -49.48
N ASP A 48 9.84 -84.62 -49.22
CA ASP A 48 10.67 -83.82 -48.29
C ASP A 48 10.86 -82.43 -48.83
N GLU A 49 11.16 -82.25 -50.13
CA GLU A 49 11.29 -80.93 -50.77
C GLU A 49 9.95 -80.14 -50.70
N ARG A 50 8.82 -80.74 -50.95
CA ARG A 50 7.48 -80.12 -50.82
C ARG A 50 7.19 -79.69 -49.37
N ASN A 51 7.40 -80.63 -48.44
CA ASN A 51 7.21 -80.31 -47.01
C ASN A 51 8.13 -79.16 -46.57
N LEU A 52 9.37 -79.09 -47.06
CA LEU A 52 10.29 -78.02 -46.78
C LEU A 52 9.80 -76.71 -47.36
N ILE A 53 9.30 -76.69 -48.62
CA ILE A 53 8.73 -75.48 -49.25
C ILE A 53 7.46 -75.04 -48.54
N GLU A 54 6.56 -75.97 -48.19
CA GLU A 54 5.34 -75.62 -47.47
C GLU A 54 5.62 -75.08 -46.07
N THR A 55 6.54 -75.68 -45.32
CA THR A 55 7.00 -75.18 -44.00
C THR A 55 7.65 -73.84 -44.15
N ARG A 56 8.48 -73.60 -45.18
CA ARG A 56 9.10 -72.32 -45.46
C ARG A 56 8.06 -71.25 -45.80
N ASN A 57 7.00 -71.62 -46.60
CA ASN A 57 5.92 -70.68 -46.91
C ASN A 57 5.10 -70.35 -45.68
N GLN A 58 4.77 -71.28 -44.82
CA GLN A 58 4.09 -71.09 -43.57
C GLN A 58 4.91 -70.14 -42.60
N LEU A 59 6.22 -70.38 -42.52
CA LEU A 59 7.15 -69.54 -41.76
C LEU A 59 7.22 -68.09 -42.29
N ASN A 60 7.26 -67.93 -43.63
CA ASN A 60 7.24 -66.62 -44.26
C ASN A 60 5.90 -65.89 -44.03
N GLU A 61 4.80 -66.59 -44.12
CA GLU A 61 3.48 -66.04 -43.86
C GLU A 61 3.33 -65.62 -42.38
N LEU A 62 3.78 -66.46 -41.46
CA LEU A 62 3.79 -66.16 -40.02
C LEU A 62 4.67 -64.99 -39.74
N ASN A 63 5.88 -64.93 -40.34
CA ASN A 63 6.76 -63.77 -40.19
C ASN A 63 6.13 -62.49 -40.76
N ALA A 64 5.46 -62.58 -41.91
CA ALA A 64 4.76 -61.41 -42.48
C ALA A 64 3.62 -60.90 -41.55
N HIS A 65 2.84 -61.84 -41.01
CA HIS A 65 1.81 -61.49 -40.02
C HIS A 65 2.43 -60.82 -38.75
N TYR A 66 3.50 -61.40 -38.20
CA TYR A 66 4.19 -60.87 -37.05
C TYR A 66 4.72 -59.44 -37.29
N GLN A 67 5.33 -59.21 -38.48
CA GLN A 67 5.80 -57.86 -38.85
C GLN A 67 4.63 -56.86 -38.99
N ILE A 68 3.52 -57.27 -39.58
CA ILE A 68 2.35 -56.41 -39.71
C ILE A 68 1.76 -56.06 -38.34
N ASP A 69 1.66 -57.02 -37.44
CA ASP A 69 1.12 -56.79 -36.10
C ASP A 69 2.04 -55.90 -35.27
N ARG A 70 3.37 -56.10 -35.39
CA ARG A 70 4.35 -55.22 -34.75
C ARG A 70 4.26 -53.78 -35.25
N LEU A 71 4.18 -53.57 -36.56
CA LEU A 71 3.99 -52.24 -37.13
C LEU A 71 2.68 -51.58 -36.71
N ARG A 72 1.60 -52.36 -36.59
CA ARG A 72 0.31 -51.85 -36.07
C ARG A 72 0.42 -51.43 -34.61
N GLN A 73 1.10 -52.21 -33.78
CA GLN A 73 1.33 -51.86 -32.38
C GLN A 73 2.19 -50.58 -32.24
N GLU A 74 3.27 -50.48 -33.02
CA GLU A 74 4.11 -49.25 -33.03
C GLU A 74 3.31 -48.02 -33.47
N GLN A 75 2.50 -48.13 -34.53
CA GLN A 75 1.62 -47.04 -34.97
C GLN A 75 0.55 -46.66 -33.93
N GLN A 76 0.05 -47.64 -33.21
CA GLN A 76 -0.96 -47.37 -32.17
C GLN A 76 -0.36 -46.66 -30.96
N GLN A 77 0.85 -47.07 -30.53
CA GLN A 77 1.62 -46.39 -29.49
C GLN A 77 1.96 -44.94 -29.86
N ASP A 78 2.41 -44.71 -31.11
CA ASP A 78 2.73 -43.37 -31.60
C ASP A 78 1.49 -42.46 -31.62
N LYS A 79 0.33 -42.99 -32.00
CA LYS A 79 -0.93 -42.24 -31.91
C LYS A 79 -1.32 -41.89 -30.49
N GLU A 80 -1.20 -42.84 -29.55
CA GLU A 80 -1.47 -42.58 -28.14
C GLU A 80 -0.52 -41.54 -27.58
N HIS A 81 0.79 -41.62 -27.84
CA HIS A 81 1.76 -40.63 -27.43
C HIS A 81 1.45 -39.21 -27.98
N THR A 82 1.05 -39.14 -29.26
CA THR A 82 0.67 -37.88 -29.90
C THR A 82 -0.58 -37.26 -29.24
N ILE A 83 -1.59 -38.09 -28.92
CA ILE A 83 -2.78 -37.64 -28.22
C ILE A 83 -2.46 -37.14 -26.82
N TYR A 84 -1.65 -37.88 -26.05
CA TYR A 84 -1.23 -37.45 -24.72
C TYR A 84 -0.41 -36.16 -24.78
N ALA A 85 0.52 -36.01 -25.72
CA ALA A 85 1.30 -34.78 -25.93
C ALA A 85 0.39 -33.58 -26.26
N PHE A 86 -0.63 -33.78 -27.08
CA PHE A 86 -1.62 -32.75 -27.38
C PHE A 86 -2.40 -32.31 -26.15
N PHE A 87 -2.92 -33.26 -25.36
CA PHE A 87 -3.67 -32.94 -24.15
C PHE A 87 -2.79 -32.26 -23.08
N THR A 88 -1.54 -32.71 -22.91
CA THR A 88 -0.61 -32.07 -21.99
C THR A 88 -0.30 -30.64 -22.42
N LEU A 89 -0.12 -30.37 -23.71
CA LEU A 89 0.07 -29.03 -24.23
C LEU A 89 -1.14 -28.12 -23.95
N VAL A 90 -2.35 -28.62 -24.19
CA VAL A 90 -3.61 -27.88 -23.93
C VAL A 90 -3.72 -27.52 -22.43
N ILE A 91 -3.44 -28.48 -21.54
CA ILE A 91 -3.47 -28.26 -20.08
C ILE A 91 -2.44 -27.18 -19.68
N VAL A 92 -1.21 -27.26 -20.20
CA VAL A 92 -0.18 -26.26 -19.92
C VAL A 92 -0.59 -24.86 -20.40
N CYS A 93 -1.15 -24.76 -21.61
CA CYS A 93 -1.67 -23.50 -22.13
C CYS A 93 -2.81 -22.92 -21.26
N MET A 94 -3.73 -23.78 -20.81
CA MET A 94 -4.82 -23.37 -19.88
C MET A 94 -4.27 -22.87 -18.56
N LEU A 95 -3.30 -23.57 -17.97
CA LEU A 95 -2.68 -23.14 -16.71
C LEU A 95 -1.94 -21.80 -16.84
N LEU A 96 -1.22 -21.59 -17.95
CA LEU A 96 -0.58 -20.32 -18.25
C LEU A 96 -1.59 -19.18 -18.39
N LEU A 97 -2.71 -19.43 -19.07
CA LEU A 97 -3.77 -18.45 -19.23
C LEU A 97 -4.40 -18.07 -17.89
N VAL A 98 -4.68 -19.05 -17.03
CA VAL A 98 -5.17 -18.81 -15.66
C VAL A 98 -4.14 -18.01 -14.85
N ALA A 99 -2.86 -18.36 -14.92
CA ALA A 99 -1.81 -17.63 -14.22
C ALA A 99 -1.73 -16.17 -14.68
N VAL A 100 -1.83 -15.90 -15.98
CA VAL A 100 -1.87 -14.53 -16.52
C VAL A 100 -3.09 -13.77 -16.02
N VAL A 101 -4.28 -14.36 -16.03
CA VAL A 101 -5.52 -13.75 -15.53
C VAL A 101 -5.39 -13.42 -14.06
N VAL A 102 -4.90 -14.34 -13.23
CA VAL A 102 -4.70 -14.13 -11.78
C VAL A 102 -3.68 -13.01 -11.54
N PHE A 103 -2.58 -12.99 -12.30
CA PHE A 103 -1.58 -11.92 -12.22
C PHE A 103 -2.17 -10.54 -12.54
N PHE A 104 -2.95 -10.42 -13.63
CA PHE A 104 -3.61 -9.16 -13.98
C PHE A 104 -4.67 -8.76 -12.95
N MET A 105 -5.47 -9.69 -12.45
CA MET A 105 -6.44 -9.44 -11.37
C MET A 105 -5.76 -8.91 -10.12
N HIS A 106 -4.67 -9.53 -9.68
CA HIS A 106 -3.91 -9.07 -8.53
C HIS A 106 -3.34 -7.65 -8.74
N ARG A 107 -2.81 -7.38 -9.93
CA ARG A 107 -2.30 -6.05 -10.29
C ARG A 107 -3.39 -4.98 -10.32
N ILE A 108 -4.56 -5.31 -10.83
CA ILE A 108 -5.72 -4.40 -10.83
C ILE A 108 -6.21 -4.12 -9.41
N HIS A 109 -6.33 -5.15 -8.57
CA HIS A 109 -6.73 -4.99 -7.17
C HIS A 109 -5.77 -4.07 -6.40
N LYS A 110 -4.45 -4.26 -6.58
CA LYS A 110 -3.46 -3.40 -5.95
C LYS A 110 -3.56 -1.94 -6.41
N LYS A 111 -3.77 -1.71 -7.70
CA LYS A 111 -3.99 -0.34 -8.23
C LYS A 111 -5.30 0.28 -7.73
N ASN A 112 -6.38 -0.48 -7.68
CA ASN A 112 -7.66 0.01 -7.18
C ASN A 112 -7.59 0.39 -5.69
N ALA A 113 -6.90 -0.41 -4.87
CA ALA A 113 -6.67 -0.08 -3.47
C ALA A 113 -5.88 1.23 -3.30
N GLN A 114 -4.83 1.44 -4.10
CA GLN A 114 -4.07 2.70 -4.11
C GLN A 114 -4.93 3.89 -4.57
N LEU A 115 -5.76 3.70 -5.59
CA LEU A 115 -6.66 4.75 -6.10
C LEU A 115 -7.71 5.15 -5.05
N LEU A 116 -8.28 4.17 -4.31
CA LEU A 116 -9.21 4.44 -3.23
C LEU A 116 -8.58 5.27 -2.12
N VAL A 117 -7.34 4.98 -1.72
CA VAL A 117 -6.61 5.78 -0.72
C VAL A 117 -6.37 7.21 -1.21
N VAL A 118 -6.01 7.39 -2.48
CA VAL A 118 -5.80 8.73 -3.07
C VAL A 118 -7.12 9.49 -3.18
N LEU A 119 -8.19 8.83 -3.60
CA LEU A 119 -9.53 9.43 -3.66
C LEU A 119 -10.06 9.82 -2.28
N ASP A 120 -9.83 8.96 -1.28
CA ASP A 120 -10.25 9.25 0.10
C ASP A 120 -9.50 10.47 0.65
N ARG A 121 -8.18 10.56 0.46
CA ARG A 121 -7.39 11.75 0.80
C ARG A 121 -7.83 13.00 0.05
N SER A 122 -8.16 12.87 -1.24
CA SER A 122 -8.67 14.01 -2.05
C SER A 122 -10.03 14.48 -1.57
N ASN A 123 -10.94 13.56 -1.26
CA ASN A 123 -12.25 13.87 -0.71
C ASN A 123 -12.15 14.48 0.69
N GLU A 124 -11.25 13.97 1.54
CA GLU A 124 -10.97 14.53 2.86
C GLU A 124 -10.42 15.95 2.75
N SER A 125 -9.48 16.21 1.83
CA SER A 125 -8.97 17.55 1.54
C SER A 125 -10.08 18.49 1.07
N THR A 126 -10.99 18.03 0.21
CA THR A 126 -12.12 18.84 -0.27
C THR A 126 -13.10 19.13 0.86
N ARG A 127 -13.47 18.14 1.67
CA ARG A 127 -14.32 18.33 2.85
C ARG A 127 -13.70 19.28 3.86
N MET A 128 -12.38 19.19 4.07
CA MET A 128 -11.67 20.13 4.93
C MET A 128 -11.72 21.56 4.38
N LYS A 129 -11.55 21.77 3.06
CA LYS A 129 -11.69 23.08 2.42
C LYS A 129 -13.12 23.65 2.55
N ASP A 130 -14.14 22.84 2.35
CA ASP A 130 -15.54 23.29 2.49
C ASP A 130 -15.88 23.62 3.94
N SER A 131 -15.43 22.80 4.89
CA SER A 131 -15.56 23.07 6.32
C SER A 131 -14.81 24.35 6.71
N PHE A 132 -13.62 24.58 6.18
CA PHE A 132 -12.79 25.77 6.34
C PHE A 132 -13.56 27.05 5.94
N VAL A 133 -14.05 27.11 4.69
CA VAL A 133 -14.80 28.27 4.21
C VAL A 133 -16.05 28.54 5.05
N LYS A 134 -16.74 27.48 5.46
CA LYS A 134 -17.94 27.59 6.28
C LYS A 134 -17.62 28.15 7.68
N HIS A 135 -16.56 27.64 8.32
CA HIS A 135 -16.13 28.12 9.65
C HIS A 135 -15.68 29.57 9.62
N ILE A 136 -14.85 29.96 8.65
CA ILE A 136 -14.43 31.35 8.49
C ILE A 136 -15.64 32.27 8.30
N SER A 137 -16.54 31.89 7.38
CA SER A 137 -17.74 32.70 7.10
C SER A 137 -18.58 32.92 8.35
N HIS A 138 -18.68 31.90 9.22
CA HIS A 138 -19.43 31.99 10.46
C HIS A 138 -18.72 32.89 11.48
N GLU A 139 -17.40 32.67 11.69
CA GLU A 139 -16.61 33.42 12.67
C GLU A 139 -16.44 34.92 12.28
N LEU A 140 -16.48 35.25 10.98
CA LEU A 140 -16.46 36.63 10.50
C LEU A 140 -17.84 37.29 10.53
N ARG A 141 -18.91 36.53 10.28
CA ARG A 141 -20.29 37.09 10.22
C ARG A 141 -20.72 37.65 11.56
N THR A 142 -20.43 36.96 12.65
CA THR A 142 -20.87 37.36 14.00
C THR A 142 -20.33 38.74 14.41
N PRO A 143 -19.02 39.02 14.41
CA PRO A 143 -18.49 40.34 14.74
C PRO A 143 -18.93 41.42 13.73
N LEU A 144 -19.07 41.07 12.44
CA LEU A 144 -19.56 42.00 11.43
C LEU A 144 -21.01 42.44 11.70
N HIS A 145 -21.89 41.52 12.08
CA HIS A 145 -23.26 41.87 12.49
C HIS A 145 -23.29 42.77 13.74
N ILE A 146 -22.42 42.52 14.71
CA ILE A 146 -22.31 43.35 15.91
C ILE A 146 -21.89 44.78 15.53
N ILE A 147 -20.81 44.91 14.70
CA ILE A 147 -20.36 46.21 14.21
C ILE A 147 -21.48 46.95 13.46
N THR A 148 -22.13 46.25 12.50
CA THR A 148 -23.20 46.85 11.69
C THR A 148 -24.40 47.27 12.55
N GLY A 149 -24.85 46.41 13.48
CA GLY A 149 -25.97 46.72 14.36
C GLY A 149 -25.67 47.93 15.26
N PHE A 150 -24.49 47.97 15.90
CA PHE A 150 -24.13 49.14 16.74
C PHE A 150 -23.84 50.39 15.91
N SER A 151 -23.34 50.28 14.69
CA SER A 151 -23.18 51.44 13.79
C SER A 151 -24.55 52.02 13.37
N GLN A 152 -25.55 51.16 13.13
CA GLN A 152 -26.95 51.62 12.86
C GLN A 152 -27.54 52.33 14.06
N VAL A 153 -27.32 51.81 15.28
CA VAL A 153 -27.77 52.50 16.54
C VAL A 153 -27.08 53.88 16.68
N MET A 154 -25.81 53.97 16.36
CA MET A 154 -25.05 55.24 16.39
C MET A 154 -25.49 56.25 15.33
N ALA A 155 -25.92 55.77 14.17
CA ALA A 155 -26.32 56.58 13.02
C ALA A 155 -27.80 57.05 13.11
N ASN A 156 -28.64 56.39 13.92
CA ASN A 156 -30.06 56.72 14.03
C ASN A 156 -30.28 57.93 14.98
N PRO A 157 -30.80 59.08 14.49
CA PRO A 157 -31.02 60.27 15.28
C PRO A 157 -32.10 60.10 16.35
N ASP A 158 -32.99 59.11 16.25
CA ASP A 158 -34.05 58.84 17.20
C ASP A 158 -33.53 58.20 18.52
N TYR A 159 -32.27 57.71 18.52
CA TYR A 159 -31.64 57.13 19.71
C TYR A 159 -30.76 58.18 20.41
N SER A 160 -31.24 58.73 21.49
CA SER A 160 -30.45 59.60 22.41
C SER A 160 -29.62 58.76 23.34
N LEU A 161 -28.38 58.43 22.94
CA LEU A 161 -27.44 57.68 23.78
C LEU A 161 -26.74 58.57 24.80
N SER A 162 -26.70 58.13 26.06
CA SER A 162 -25.83 58.77 27.06
C SER A 162 -24.35 58.71 26.67
N THR A 163 -23.51 59.57 27.25
CA THR A 163 -22.07 59.55 26.96
C THR A 163 -21.44 58.19 27.29
N GLU A 164 -21.87 57.54 28.37
CA GLU A 164 -21.41 56.22 28.79
C GLU A 164 -21.84 55.12 27.81
N ALA A 165 -23.13 55.13 27.39
CA ALA A 165 -23.65 54.20 26.41
C ALA A 165 -22.93 54.34 25.05
N ARG A 166 -22.62 55.57 24.63
CA ARG A 166 -21.88 55.83 23.41
C ARG A 166 -20.43 55.28 23.50
N LYS A 167 -19.76 55.47 24.64
CA LYS A 167 -18.43 54.86 24.87
C LYS A 167 -18.48 53.34 24.83
N ASP A 168 -19.50 52.69 25.43
CA ASP A 168 -19.63 51.25 25.37
C ASP A 168 -19.87 50.74 23.94
N VAL A 169 -20.72 51.39 23.16
CA VAL A 169 -20.96 51.09 21.76
C VAL A 169 -19.66 51.18 20.92
N VAL A 170 -18.92 52.30 21.07
CA VAL A 170 -17.64 52.49 20.38
C VAL A 170 -16.65 51.40 20.77
N LYS A 171 -16.56 51.07 22.06
CA LYS A 171 -15.68 49.98 22.53
C LYS A 171 -16.05 48.64 21.90
N ARG A 172 -17.36 48.30 21.86
CA ARG A 172 -17.83 47.05 21.23
C ARG A 172 -17.50 47.00 19.74
N ILE A 173 -17.69 48.09 19.01
CA ILE A 173 -17.28 48.20 17.59
C ILE A 173 -15.77 47.95 17.45
N THR A 174 -14.95 48.64 18.26
CA THR A 174 -13.49 48.55 18.24
C THR A 174 -13.02 47.13 18.56
N ASP A 175 -13.57 46.51 19.62
CA ASP A 175 -13.22 45.17 20.05
C ASP A 175 -13.56 44.12 18.96
N ASN A 176 -14.70 44.27 18.25
CA ASN A 176 -15.06 43.38 17.17
C ASN A 176 -14.27 43.61 15.88
N THR A 177 -13.86 44.87 15.60
CA THR A 177 -12.94 45.20 14.51
C THR A 177 -11.55 44.58 14.74
N GLN A 178 -11.04 44.67 15.97
CA GLN A 178 -9.78 44.01 16.35
C GLN A 178 -9.90 42.47 16.23
N LEU A 179 -11.04 41.88 16.61
CA LEU A 179 -11.28 40.48 16.44
C LEU A 179 -11.22 40.06 14.97
N ILE A 180 -11.89 40.77 14.06
CA ILE A 180 -11.82 40.51 12.63
C ILE A 180 -10.38 40.56 12.11
N THR A 181 -9.64 41.60 12.51
CA THR A 181 -8.23 41.75 12.14
C THR A 181 -7.37 40.58 12.63
N SER A 182 -7.58 40.12 13.86
CA SER A 182 -6.93 38.92 14.39
C SER A 182 -7.24 37.67 13.60
N LEU A 183 -8.53 37.45 13.25
CA LEU A 183 -8.96 36.30 12.45
C LEU A 183 -8.33 36.29 11.05
N ILE A 184 -8.25 37.48 10.40
CA ILE A 184 -7.57 37.63 9.10
C ILE A 184 -6.10 37.31 9.21
N ASN A 185 -5.41 37.80 10.25
CA ASN A 185 -4.01 37.51 10.46
C ASN A 185 -3.74 36.04 10.71
N GLU A 186 -4.59 35.33 11.50
CA GLU A 186 -4.50 33.88 11.67
C GLU A 186 -4.65 33.13 10.34
N LEU A 187 -5.49 33.60 9.42
CA LEU A 187 -5.68 33.01 8.09
C LEU A 187 -4.49 33.25 7.18
N LEU A 188 -3.94 34.46 7.16
CA LEU A 188 -2.75 34.80 6.39
C LEU A 188 -1.56 33.97 6.88
N GLU A 189 -1.39 33.85 8.20
CA GLU A 189 -0.34 33.04 8.78
C GLU A 189 -0.46 31.57 8.37
N LEU A 190 -1.68 30.98 8.40
CA LEU A 190 -1.90 29.62 7.92
C LEU A 190 -1.53 29.45 6.43
N SER A 191 -1.93 30.41 5.59
CA SER A 191 -1.61 30.42 4.16
C SER A 191 -0.12 30.52 3.89
N ASP A 192 0.58 31.38 4.64
CA ASP A 192 2.02 31.54 4.54
C ASP A 192 2.75 30.27 4.97
N GLU A 193 2.29 29.63 6.06
CA GLU A 193 2.90 28.39 6.57
C GLU A 193 2.65 27.20 5.63
N GLU A 194 1.46 27.09 5.04
CA GLU A 194 1.19 26.04 4.03
C GLU A 194 2.04 26.20 2.76
N SER A 195 2.40 27.44 2.42
CA SER A 195 3.27 27.76 1.28
C SER A 195 4.75 27.61 1.60
N ARG A 196 5.11 27.65 2.86
CA ARG A 196 6.50 27.58 3.34
C ARG A 196 6.93 26.12 3.49
N HIS A 197 7.81 25.67 2.63
CA HIS A 197 8.25 24.27 2.57
C HIS A 197 9.54 23.98 3.36
N ASN A 198 10.20 25.00 3.91
CA ASN A 198 11.47 24.81 4.59
C ASN A 198 11.75 25.88 5.65
N TYR A 199 11.99 25.41 6.85
CA TYR A 199 12.58 26.18 7.94
C TYR A 199 14.07 25.86 8.02
N ALA A 200 14.87 26.53 7.17
CA ALA A 200 16.32 26.39 7.23
C ALA A 200 16.83 26.80 8.62
N PRO A 201 17.69 26.00 9.24
CA PRO A 201 18.23 26.34 10.57
C PRO A 201 19.13 27.56 10.49
N ASP A 202 19.03 28.43 11.50
CA ASP A 202 19.93 29.53 11.74
C ASP A 202 21.16 29.06 12.53
N ASP A 203 22.31 29.71 12.35
CA ASP A 203 23.52 29.39 13.09
C ASP A 203 23.50 30.05 14.47
N GLY A 204 23.26 29.23 15.48
CA GLY A 204 23.41 29.61 16.88
C GLY A 204 22.30 30.52 17.43
N ILE A 205 21.26 29.92 17.95
CA ILE A 205 20.19 30.60 18.69
C ILE A 205 20.46 30.46 20.19
N ASN A 206 20.59 31.58 20.88
CA ASN A 206 20.72 31.61 22.35
C ASN A 206 19.34 31.31 22.99
N VAL A 207 19.24 30.24 23.77
CA VAL A 207 18.00 29.77 24.41
C VAL A 207 17.42 30.82 25.37
N LYS A 208 18.27 31.42 26.23
CA LYS A 208 17.85 32.43 27.19
C LYS A 208 17.23 33.64 26.51
N ARG A 209 17.88 34.14 25.45
CA ARG A 209 17.37 35.30 24.68
C ARG A 209 15.99 35.03 24.08
N VAL A 210 15.74 33.80 23.58
CA VAL A 210 14.42 33.43 23.05
C VAL A 210 13.38 33.39 24.15
N CYS A 211 13.71 32.80 25.31
CA CYS A 211 12.81 32.77 26.46
C CYS A 211 12.52 34.18 27.00
N ASP A 212 13.53 35.06 27.14
CA ASP A 212 13.37 36.46 27.56
C ASP A 212 12.43 37.24 26.64
N GLU A 213 12.58 37.06 25.35
CA GLU A 213 11.75 37.75 24.36
C GLU A 213 10.31 37.24 24.39
N MET A 214 10.12 35.92 24.46
CA MET A 214 8.81 35.30 24.59
C MET A 214 8.06 35.79 25.84
N ILE A 215 8.73 35.76 27.01
CA ILE A 215 8.09 36.16 28.26
C ILE A 215 7.67 37.63 28.19
N ARG A 216 8.52 38.53 27.68
CA ARG A 216 8.15 39.96 27.48
C ARG A 216 6.90 40.10 26.60
N GLN A 217 6.78 39.34 25.53
CA GLN A 217 5.61 39.37 24.65
C GLN A 217 4.34 38.85 25.38
N LEU A 218 4.47 37.77 26.14
CA LEU A 218 3.35 37.21 26.90
C LEU A 218 2.89 38.16 28.03
N GLU A 219 3.81 38.78 28.78
CA GLU A 219 3.50 39.77 29.81
C GLU A 219 2.76 41.00 29.22
N GLN A 220 3.20 41.50 28.07
CA GLN A 220 2.51 42.58 27.35
C GLN A 220 1.10 42.16 26.90
N ALA A 221 0.92 40.93 26.42
CA ALA A 221 -0.39 40.42 26.00
C ALA A 221 -1.33 40.20 27.19
N ASP A 222 -0.81 39.70 28.31
CA ASP A 222 -1.59 39.39 29.52
C ASP A 222 -1.98 40.64 30.35
N LYS A 223 -1.25 41.74 30.22
CA LYS A 223 -1.46 42.97 30.97
C LYS A 223 -1.39 42.80 32.50
N GLY A 224 -0.61 41.84 32.97
CA GLY A 224 -0.37 41.60 34.40
C GLY A 224 -1.47 40.87 35.16
N ARG A 225 -2.33 40.12 34.46
CA ARG A 225 -3.38 39.29 35.05
C ARG A 225 -2.81 37.99 35.64
N LEU A 226 -1.82 37.39 34.99
CA LEU A 226 -1.21 36.10 35.34
C LEU A 226 0.26 36.29 35.72
N GLN A 227 0.77 35.32 36.47
CA GLN A 227 2.21 35.21 36.67
C GLN A 227 2.86 34.52 35.46
N VAL A 228 3.61 35.25 34.66
CA VAL A 228 4.35 34.70 33.52
C VAL A 228 5.81 34.53 33.91
N TYR A 229 6.39 33.35 33.70
CA TYR A 229 7.76 33.05 34.07
C TYR A 229 8.42 32.06 33.12
N TYR A 230 9.76 32.01 33.20
CA TYR A 230 10.48 30.90 32.59
C TYR A 230 11.51 30.32 33.57
N ARG A 231 11.90 29.07 33.31
CA ARG A 231 12.98 28.37 34.00
C ARG A 231 13.85 27.73 32.93
N ILE A 232 15.17 27.88 33.05
CA ILE A 232 16.16 27.33 32.11
C ILE A 232 17.11 26.43 32.90
N ASP A 233 17.22 25.17 32.54
CA ASP A 233 18.14 24.19 33.14
C ASP A 233 19.40 23.99 32.24
N VAL A 234 19.76 24.99 31.44
CA VAL A 234 20.98 25.07 30.62
C VAL A 234 21.73 26.38 30.92
N ASP A 235 22.99 26.46 30.55
CA ASP A 235 23.82 27.67 30.76
C ASP A 235 23.25 28.86 29.98
N ASP A 236 23.49 30.06 30.49
CA ASP A 236 22.99 31.32 29.92
C ASP A 236 23.46 31.58 28.48
N ASP A 237 24.61 31.07 28.10
CA ASP A 237 25.21 31.15 26.77
C ASP A 237 24.90 29.93 25.89
N PHE A 238 24.04 29.04 26.37
CA PHE A 238 23.72 27.80 25.64
C PHE A 238 23.05 28.11 24.29
N MET A 239 23.62 27.49 23.23
CA MET A 239 23.21 27.72 21.85
C MET A 239 22.55 26.47 21.26
N ILE A 240 21.53 26.69 20.46
CA ILE A 240 20.84 25.63 19.69
C ILE A 240 20.92 25.92 18.19
N HIS A 241 20.88 24.88 17.40
CA HIS A 241 20.85 24.95 15.94
C HIS A 241 19.43 24.62 15.44
N ASN A 242 18.67 25.69 15.15
CA ASN A 242 17.31 25.58 14.68
C ASN A 242 16.84 26.87 13.99
N ASN A 243 15.61 26.95 13.52
CA ASN A 243 15.07 28.17 12.94
C ASN A 243 14.48 29.09 14.01
N LEU A 244 15.06 30.28 14.16
CA LEU A 244 14.65 31.25 15.18
C LEU A 244 13.22 31.73 14.99
N VAL A 245 12.82 32.02 13.74
CA VAL A 245 11.46 32.51 13.42
C VAL A 245 10.42 31.44 13.74
N GLY A 246 10.68 30.22 13.32
CA GLY A 246 9.80 29.08 13.59
C GLY A 246 9.65 28.80 15.08
N LEU A 247 10.76 28.76 15.82
CA LEU A 247 10.75 28.55 17.27
C LEU A 247 9.96 29.63 18.01
N LYS A 248 10.16 30.91 17.68
CA LYS A 248 9.39 32.01 18.26
C LYS A 248 7.89 31.89 17.97
N LYS A 249 7.50 31.52 16.77
CA LYS A 249 6.10 31.30 16.39
C LYS A 249 5.47 30.19 17.22
N ILE A 250 6.14 29.02 17.34
CA ILE A 250 5.64 27.92 18.15
C ILE A 250 5.43 28.36 19.60
N LEU A 251 6.46 28.96 20.21
CA LEU A 251 6.38 29.43 21.60
C LEU A 251 5.30 30.49 21.81
N TRP A 252 5.10 31.40 20.84
CA TRP A 252 4.03 32.36 20.86
C TRP A 252 2.64 31.71 20.81
N HIS A 253 2.42 30.75 19.88
CA HIS A 253 1.14 30.07 19.80
C HIS A 253 0.80 29.29 21.08
N LEU A 254 1.79 28.60 21.66
CA LEU A 254 1.60 27.87 22.92
C LEU A 254 1.35 28.83 24.07
N GLY A 255 2.17 29.87 24.23
CA GLY A 255 2.04 30.85 25.31
C GLY A 255 0.71 31.61 25.21
N ASN A 256 0.33 32.11 24.05
CA ASN A 256 -0.94 32.79 23.81
C ASN A 256 -2.15 31.87 24.08
N ASN A 257 -2.04 30.59 23.75
CA ASN A 257 -3.06 29.59 24.08
C ASN A 257 -3.17 29.43 25.60
N SER A 258 -2.04 29.31 26.30
CA SER A 258 -2.00 29.23 27.76
C SER A 258 -2.61 30.47 28.43
N LEU A 259 -2.31 31.70 27.96
CA LEU A 259 -2.93 32.95 28.45
C LEU A 259 -4.46 32.96 28.24
N LYS A 260 -4.92 32.43 27.13
CA LYS A 260 -6.35 32.39 26.76
C LYS A 260 -7.17 31.45 27.64
N PHE A 261 -6.57 30.33 28.07
CA PHE A 261 -7.28 29.28 28.82
C PHE A 261 -6.95 29.27 30.32
N THR A 262 -6.16 30.20 30.79
CA THR A 262 -5.87 30.44 32.22
C THR A 262 -6.56 31.71 32.68
N GLU A 263 -7.49 31.61 33.61
CA GLU A 263 -8.17 32.79 34.17
C GLU A 263 -7.37 33.43 35.32
N SER A 264 -6.79 32.60 36.18
CA SER A 264 -5.94 33.00 37.29
C SER A 264 -4.83 31.95 37.52
N GLY A 265 -3.68 32.39 38.02
CA GLY A 265 -2.55 31.51 38.25
C GLY A 265 -1.34 31.87 37.40
N SER A 266 -0.71 30.90 36.73
CA SER A 266 0.56 31.11 36.06
C SER A 266 0.65 30.44 34.69
N VAL A 267 1.52 31.02 33.85
CA VAL A 267 1.98 30.44 32.57
C VAL A 267 3.50 30.43 32.59
N GLY A 268 4.10 29.29 32.36
CA GLY A 268 5.54 29.12 32.45
C GLY A 268 6.15 28.34 31.28
N CYS A 269 7.38 28.65 30.94
CA CYS A 269 8.19 27.89 30.01
C CYS A 269 9.40 27.30 30.76
N HIS A 270 9.51 25.98 30.76
CA HIS A 270 10.66 25.31 31.33
C HIS A 270 11.49 24.67 30.21
N THR A 271 12.76 25.02 30.13
CA THR A 271 13.68 24.50 29.13
C THR A 271 14.62 23.49 29.76
N LYS A 272 14.65 22.29 29.23
CA LYS A 272 15.46 21.17 29.73
C LYS A 272 16.32 20.58 28.63
N LEU A 273 17.44 19.95 29.00
CA LEU A 273 18.18 19.05 28.11
C LEU A 273 17.54 17.68 28.11
N SER A 274 17.44 17.08 26.94
CA SER A 274 17.06 15.66 26.82
C SER A 274 18.07 14.77 27.53
N THR A 275 17.64 13.56 27.90
CA THR A 275 18.48 12.59 28.64
C THR A 275 19.79 12.27 27.92
N ASP A 276 19.81 12.28 26.58
CA ASP A 276 20.99 12.05 25.75
C ASP A 276 21.82 13.32 25.48
N LYS A 277 21.41 14.48 26.03
CA LYS A 277 22.02 15.81 25.88
C LYS A 277 22.17 16.30 24.43
N LYS A 278 21.45 15.68 23.47
CA LYS A 278 21.51 16.07 22.06
C LYS A 278 20.47 17.12 21.69
N TRP A 279 19.42 17.25 22.48
CA TRP A 279 18.26 18.05 22.20
C TRP A 279 17.88 18.92 23.38
N VAL A 280 17.32 20.07 23.09
CA VAL A 280 16.63 20.92 24.08
C VAL A 280 15.13 20.70 23.94
N GLU A 281 14.45 20.60 25.05
CA GLU A 281 13.01 20.50 25.17
C GLU A 281 12.45 21.78 25.80
N PHE A 282 11.39 22.33 25.17
CA PHE A 282 10.66 23.45 25.72
C PHE A 282 9.32 22.97 26.23
N HIS A 283 9.11 23.06 27.53
CA HIS A 283 7.88 22.68 28.20
C HIS A 283 7.07 23.94 28.53
N MET A 284 5.98 24.17 27.79
CA MET A 284 5.07 25.29 28.03
C MET A 284 3.92 24.80 28.88
N SER A 285 3.85 25.26 30.14
CA SER A 285 2.84 24.84 31.11
C SER A 285 1.94 26.00 31.53
N ASP A 286 0.70 25.72 31.85
CA ASP A 286 -0.28 26.63 32.40
C ASP A 286 -1.05 25.99 33.57
N THR A 287 -1.69 26.85 34.37
CA THR A 287 -2.59 26.42 35.47
C THR A 287 -4.06 26.58 35.11
N GLY A 288 -4.38 26.50 33.81
CA GLY A 288 -5.73 26.69 33.28
C GLY A 288 -6.66 25.49 33.47
N ILE A 289 -7.68 25.44 32.63
CA ILE A 289 -8.76 24.44 32.70
C ILE A 289 -8.30 23.00 32.39
N GLY A 290 -7.10 22.83 31.83
CA GLY A 290 -6.60 21.55 31.36
C GLY A 290 -7.30 21.04 30.09
N ILE A 291 -6.85 19.89 29.58
CA ILE A 291 -7.39 19.25 28.38
C ILE A 291 -7.69 17.78 28.69
N PRO A 292 -8.96 17.35 28.55
CA PRO A 292 -9.36 15.95 28.69
C PRO A 292 -8.55 15.03 27.78
N GLU A 293 -8.26 13.82 28.24
CA GLU A 293 -7.37 12.89 27.55
C GLU A 293 -7.90 12.54 26.13
N GLU A 294 -9.19 12.39 25.98
CA GLU A 294 -9.83 12.05 24.71
C GLU A 294 -9.69 13.16 23.64
N LEU A 295 -9.40 14.40 24.08
CA LEU A 295 -9.28 15.54 23.20
C LEU A 295 -7.83 15.93 22.86
N ARG A 296 -6.82 15.33 23.52
CA ARG A 296 -5.42 15.70 23.41
C ARG A 296 -4.83 15.61 22.00
N GLU A 297 -5.31 14.69 21.16
CA GLU A 297 -4.90 14.64 19.74
C GLU A 297 -5.74 15.57 18.88
N ARG A 298 -7.03 15.71 19.18
CA ARG A 298 -7.95 16.49 18.38
C ARG A 298 -7.69 18.00 18.44
N ILE A 299 -7.12 18.49 19.53
CA ILE A 299 -6.78 19.91 19.65
C ILE A 299 -5.75 20.42 18.63
N PHE A 300 -5.02 19.50 17.98
CA PHE A 300 -4.10 19.82 16.89
C PHE A 300 -4.75 19.78 15.50
N GLU A 301 -6.03 19.37 15.42
CA GLU A 301 -6.78 19.46 14.17
C GLU A 301 -7.09 20.92 13.85
N LYS A 302 -7.01 21.29 12.56
CA LYS A 302 -7.33 22.64 12.09
C LYS A 302 -8.80 22.95 12.42
N PHE A 303 -9.06 24.16 12.95
CA PHE A 303 -10.40 24.68 13.33
C PHE A 303 -11.06 23.94 14.50
N TYR A 304 -10.36 23.08 15.18
CA TYR A 304 -10.90 22.41 16.36
C TYR A 304 -10.84 23.34 17.57
N LYS A 305 -11.95 23.47 18.27
CA LYS A 305 -12.11 24.26 19.52
C LYS A 305 -12.82 23.39 20.55
N ILE A 306 -12.27 23.26 21.75
CA ILE A 306 -12.94 22.62 22.88
C ILE A 306 -14.14 23.47 23.29
N ASP A 307 -13.96 24.79 23.38
CA ASP A 307 -15.01 25.76 23.66
C ASP A 307 -15.28 26.60 22.41
N PRO A 308 -16.45 26.43 21.75
CA PRO A 308 -16.81 27.19 20.55
C PRO A 308 -16.94 28.70 20.80
N PHE A 309 -17.17 29.13 22.04
CA PHE A 309 -17.37 30.54 22.39
C PHE A 309 -16.05 31.31 22.63
N LYS A 310 -14.94 30.60 22.80
CA LYS A 310 -13.64 31.26 22.92
C LYS A 310 -13.19 31.83 21.56
N LYS A 311 -12.67 33.07 21.57
CA LYS A 311 -12.22 33.80 20.37
C LYS A 311 -11.09 33.06 19.63
N GLY A 312 -11.06 33.20 18.29
CA GLY A 312 -10.04 32.66 17.41
C GLY A 312 -10.52 31.48 16.56
N LEU A 313 -9.80 31.16 15.49
CA LEU A 313 -10.18 30.14 14.50
C LEU A 313 -9.82 28.70 14.91
N GLY A 314 -9.08 28.49 15.98
CA GLY A 314 -8.59 27.16 16.35
C GLY A 314 -7.45 26.67 15.45
N LEU A 315 -6.62 27.61 14.98
CA LEU A 315 -5.49 27.30 14.08
C LEU A 315 -4.14 27.26 14.81
N GLY A 316 -3.99 27.93 15.94
CA GLY A 316 -2.67 28.14 16.58
C GLY A 316 -1.91 26.86 16.89
N LEU A 317 -2.57 25.83 17.47
CA LEU A 317 -1.93 24.55 17.79
C LEU A 317 -1.60 23.73 16.55
N SER A 318 -2.44 23.74 15.53
CA SER A 318 -2.17 23.04 14.27
C SER A 318 -1.02 23.68 13.49
N VAL A 319 -0.92 25.02 13.49
CA VAL A 319 0.20 25.77 12.91
C VAL A 319 1.48 25.49 13.67
N ALA A 320 1.44 25.56 15.01
CA ALA A 320 2.59 25.27 15.85
C ALA A 320 3.15 23.85 15.64
N ARG A 321 2.26 22.83 15.54
CA ARG A 321 2.65 21.45 15.24
C ARG A 321 3.29 21.34 13.86
N HIS A 322 2.69 21.94 12.85
CA HIS A 322 3.22 21.96 11.49
C HIS A 322 4.62 22.58 11.42
N ILE A 323 4.82 23.73 12.06
CA ILE A 323 6.15 24.38 12.12
C ILE A 323 7.16 23.47 12.82
N ALA A 324 6.79 22.84 13.94
CA ALA A 324 7.67 21.93 14.67
C ALA A 324 8.12 20.75 13.80
N GLU A 325 7.20 20.15 13.03
CA GLU A 325 7.47 19.07 12.09
C GLU A 325 8.38 19.52 10.93
N GLN A 326 8.16 20.71 10.36
CA GLN A 326 9.01 21.28 9.31
C GLN A 326 10.44 21.60 9.81
N MET A 327 10.60 21.90 11.11
CA MET A 327 11.87 22.09 11.78
C MET A 327 12.55 20.77 12.19
N GLY A 328 11.95 19.61 11.88
CA GLY A 328 12.46 18.27 12.25
C GLY A 328 12.22 17.89 13.71
N GLY A 329 11.42 18.69 14.43
CA GLY A 329 11.00 18.45 15.81
C GLY A 329 9.62 17.81 15.92
N THR A 330 9.09 17.76 17.15
CA THR A 330 7.72 17.33 17.44
C THR A 330 7.11 18.23 18.50
N LEU A 331 5.80 18.50 18.36
CA LEU A 331 4.99 19.16 19.38
C LEU A 331 3.96 18.17 19.90
N ALA A 332 3.97 17.91 21.20
CA ALA A 332 3.08 16.98 21.85
C ALA A 332 2.62 17.48 23.23
N PHE A 333 1.65 16.78 23.79
CA PHE A 333 1.25 16.94 25.17
C PHE A 333 2.27 16.23 26.08
N ASP A 334 2.71 16.90 27.16
CA ASP A 334 3.59 16.28 28.15
C ASP A 334 2.78 15.27 29.01
N ARG A 335 3.05 13.98 28.83
CA ARG A 335 2.34 12.91 29.53
C ARG A 335 2.80 12.73 30.99
N GLU A 336 3.98 13.26 31.31
CA GLU A 336 4.56 13.17 32.65
C GLU A 336 4.21 14.37 33.53
N TYR A 337 3.51 15.35 32.94
CA TYR A 337 3.09 16.55 33.68
C TYR A 337 1.91 16.23 34.61
N GLU A 338 2.16 16.29 35.93
CA GLU A 338 1.16 16.08 36.97
C GLU A 338 0.59 17.37 37.57
N GLY A 339 1.04 18.53 37.04
CA GLY A 339 0.57 19.84 37.51
C GLY A 339 -0.86 20.18 37.08
N PRO A 340 -1.44 21.24 37.67
CA PRO A 340 -2.72 21.76 37.21
C PRO A 340 -2.62 22.30 35.78
N GLY A 341 -3.72 22.20 35.00
CA GLY A 341 -3.81 22.78 33.67
C GLY A 341 -3.18 21.91 32.57
N THR A 342 -2.37 22.53 31.71
CA THR A 342 -1.83 21.90 30.51
C THR A 342 -0.31 22.07 30.44
N CYS A 343 0.38 21.07 29.89
CA CYS A 343 1.77 21.20 29.50
C CYS A 343 2.00 20.66 28.08
N PHE A 344 2.50 21.50 27.21
CA PHE A 344 2.96 21.12 25.86
C PHE A 344 4.48 21.03 25.84
N VAL A 345 5.01 20.06 25.12
CA VAL A 345 6.45 19.89 24.95
C VAL A 345 6.84 19.96 23.48
N ILE A 346 7.83 20.79 23.19
CA ILE A 346 8.52 20.86 21.91
C ILE A 346 9.79 20.04 22.06
N ASN A 347 9.87 18.91 21.37
CA ASN A 347 11.00 17.99 21.41
C ASN A 347 11.88 18.12 20.19
N LYS A 348 13.14 17.62 20.30
CA LYS A 348 14.11 17.51 19.20
C LYS A 348 14.56 18.85 18.61
N VAL A 349 14.65 19.87 19.43
CA VAL A 349 15.37 21.10 19.07
C VAL A 349 16.87 20.82 19.24
N ARG A 350 17.63 20.77 18.13
CA ARG A 350 19.01 20.28 18.10
C ARG A 350 19.97 21.24 18.84
N CYS A 351 20.76 20.69 19.77
CA CYS A 351 21.81 21.41 20.42
C CYS A 351 23.02 21.67 19.50
N ILE A 352 23.68 22.81 19.61
CA ILE A 352 25.05 23.00 19.13
C ILE A 352 25.95 22.42 20.22
N LEU A 353 26.47 21.24 20.00
CA LEU A 353 27.53 20.70 20.85
C LEU A 353 28.82 21.51 20.53
N SER A 354 29.27 22.32 21.47
CA SER A 354 30.57 22.97 21.44
C SER A 354 31.71 21.95 21.54
#